data_c9e651704471e896aafeee69766fe9d1
#
_entry.id   c9e651704471e896aafeee69766fe9d1
#
_cell.length_a   1.000
_cell.length_b   1.000
_cell.length_c   1.000
_cell.angle_alpha   90.00
_cell.angle_beta   90.00
_cell.angle_gamma   90.00
#
_symmetry.space_group_name_H-M   'P 1'
#
loop_
_entity.id
_entity.type
_entity.pdbx_description
1 polymer ?
#
loop_
_entity_poly.entity_id
_entity_poly.type
_entity_poly.pdbx_seq_one_letter_code
_entity_poly.pdbx_strand_id
1 'polypeptide(L)'
;TTEVHKLPATILSRCQRFDFKRIQPETMAVRLKEVADKEGFALHDDAAVLIARIADGALRDGLSILDQCAGRSNDIDTALVSDVAGLAGRESLYKLSDCIADKDSAGAMAVISELYQNSFDMERLCVEMINHFRNFLVVKAVKKSRELIVCTDDEYNSILAGAKKFTLENVIYALDLFQNTLVAIKGGATARIETELAFVKLCEPKLEQTNDSLISRISALETAIKTGITVKSDYTESEPKPVPVTEHKPVQPEKKS
;
A
#
# COMPACT_ATOMS: atom_id res chain seq x y z
N THR A 1 10.00 2.07 27.43
CA THR A 1 8.75 1.72 26.73
C THR A 1 8.49 2.66 25.56
N THR A 2 7.96 2.16 24.49
CA THR A 2 7.45 2.95 23.35
C THR A 2 6.02 3.45 23.60
N GLU A 3 5.32 2.86 24.58
CA GLU A 3 3.92 3.14 24.90
C GLU A 3 3.78 3.75 26.30
N VAL A 4 4.15 5.00 26.40
CA VAL A 4 4.11 5.75 27.69
C VAL A 4 2.68 5.83 28.24
N HIS A 5 1.67 5.88 27.36
CA HIS A 5 0.26 5.97 27.74
C HIS A 5 -0.27 4.71 28.45
N LYS A 6 0.38 3.55 28.31
CA LYS A 6 0.04 2.31 29.02
C LYS A 6 0.63 2.24 30.43
N LEU A 7 1.52 3.17 30.82
CA LEU A 7 2.08 3.20 32.15
C LEU A 7 1.14 3.91 33.14
N PRO A 8 0.94 3.36 34.35
CA PRO A 8 0.17 4.03 35.39
C PRO A 8 0.76 5.41 35.76
N ALA A 9 -0.12 6.39 35.99
CA ALA A 9 0.27 7.73 36.37
C ALA A 9 1.14 7.77 37.64
N THR A 10 0.95 6.81 38.54
CA THR A 10 1.75 6.66 39.78
C THR A 10 3.23 6.34 39.51
N ILE A 11 3.54 5.67 38.39
CA ILE A 11 4.92 5.39 37.96
C ILE A 11 5.48 6.63 37.27
N LEU A 12 4.71 7.23 36.35
CA LEU A 12 5.12 8.41 35.60
C LEU A 12 5.47 9.61 36.50
N SER A 13 4.75 9.77 37.62
CA SER A 13 4.99 10.87 38.59
C SER A 13 6.27 10.70 39.44
N ARG A 14 6.87 9.48 39.44
CA ARG A 14 8.03 9.16 40.27
C ARG A 14 9.28 8.81 39.50
N CYS A 15 9.18 8.80 38.14
CA CYS A 15 10.29 8.50 37.25
C CYS A 15 10.70 9.72 36.45
N GLN A 16 12.00 9.87 36.23
CA GLN A 16 12.50 10.83 35.25
C GLN A 16 12.30 10.24 33.86
N ARG A 17 11.77 11.03 32.91
CA ARG A 17 11.55 10.64 31.55
C ARG A 17 12.68 11.09 30.65
N PHE A 18 13.22 10.16 29.84
CA PHE A 18 14.18 10.42 28.77
C PHE A 18 13.60 9.96 27.46
N ASP A 19 13.41 10.90 26.53
CA ASP A 19 12.87 10.60 25.21
C ASP A 19 14.02 10.34 24.22
N PHE A 20 14.11 9.13 23.71
CA PHE A 20 15.05 8.75 22.64
C PHE A 20 14.39 8.98 21.28
N LYS A 21 15.07 9.73 20.43
CA LYS A 21 14.63 9.98 19.06
C LYS A 21 15.07 8.83 18.13
N ARG A 22 14.40 8.71 16.98
CA ARG A 22 14.82 7.80 15.91
C ARG A 22 16.23 8.16 15.43
N ILE A 23 17.05 7.14 15.20
CA ILE A 23 18.41 7.30 14.69
C ILE A 23 18.32 7.61 13.18
N GLN A 24 19.08 8.59 12.74
CA GLN A 24 19.14 8.91 11.30
C GLN A 24 19.79 7.75 10.53
N PRO A 25 19.30 7.44 9.30
CA PRO A 25 19.80 6.32 8.52
C PRO A 25 21.32 6.34 8.30
N GLU A 26 21.89 7.52 8.07
CA GLU A 26 23.33 7.69 7.85
C GLU A 26 24.14 7.31 9.08
N THR A 27 23.70 7.78 10.26
CA THR A 27 24.34 7.45 11.55
C THR A 27 24.22 5.96 11.86
N MET A 28 23.06 5.37 11.56
CA MET A 28 22.83 3.94 11.76
C MET A 28 23.69 3.10 10.81
N ALA A 29 23.81 3.47 9.53
CA ALA A 29 24.62 2.77 8.55
C ALA A 29 26.10 2.72 8.97
N VAL A 30 26.66 3.85 9.46
CA VAL A 30 28.04 3.88 10.02
C VAL A 30 28.17 2.88 11.19
N ARG A 31 27.18 2.85 12.11
CA ARG A 31 27.23 1.93 13.25
C ARG A 31 27.12 0.47 12.82
N LEU A 32 26.27 0.14 11.84
CA LEU A 32 26.15 -1.21 11.32
C LEU A 32 27.45 -1.69 10.67
N LYS A 33 28.16 -0.82 9.94
CA LYS A 33 29.48 -1.12 9.37
C LYS A 33 30.52 -1.36 10.45
N GLU A 34 30.60 -0.53 11.51
CA GLU A 34 31.51 -0.76 12.63
C GLU A 34 31.27 -2.13 13.30
N VAL A 35 30.02 -2.59 13.38
CA VAL A 35 29.68 -3.89 13.93
C VAL A 35 30.10 -4.99 12.98
N ALA A 36 29.77 -4.87 11.69
CA ALA A 36 30.13 -5.84 10.65
C ALA A 36 31.65 -6.05 10.58
N ASP A 37 32.44 -4.95 10.60
CA ASP A 37 33.91 -5.02 10.59
C ASP A 37 34.47 -5.75 11.82
N LYS A 38 33.87 -5.55 13.00
CA LYS A 38 34.31 -6.22 14.24
C LYS A 38 33.98 -7.71 14.27
N GLU A 39 32.87 -8.08 13.65
CA GLU A 39 32.41 -9.48 13.54
C GLU A 39 33.01 -10.19 12.31
N GLY A 40 33.72 -9.45 11.43
CA GLY A 40 34.43 -10.02 10.27
C GLY A 40 33.56 -10.22 9.03
N PHE A 41 32.46 -9.48 8.89
CA PHE A 41 31.59 -9.49 7.71
C PHE A 41 31.91 -8.33 6.78
N ALA A 42 31.84 -8.57 5.48
CA ALA A 42 31.92 -7.52 4.45
C ALA A 42 30.51 -6.94 4.23
N LEU A 43 30.24 -5.73 4.74
CA LEU A 43 28.97 -5.04 4.54
C LEU A 43 29.16 -3.89 3.55
N HIS A 44 28.51 -3.98 2.39
CA HIS A 44 28.54 -2.93 1.37
C HIS A 44 27.85 -1.65 1.86
N ASP A 45 28.30 -0.47 1.40
CA ASP A 45 27.76 0.82 1.82
C ASP A 45 26.26 0.95 1.54
N ASP A 46 25.84 0.54 0.34
CA ASP A 46 24.45 0.58 -0.08
C ASP A 46 23.57 -0.38 0.74
N ALA A 47 24.11 -1.55 1.10
CA ALA A 47 23.43 -2.53 1.97
C ALA A 47 23.26 -1.98 3.39
N ALA A 48 24.29 -1.33 3.95
CA ALA A 48 24.21 -0.70 5.28
C ALA A 48 23.12 0.40 5.33
N VAL A 49 23.07 1.24 4.30
CA VAL A 49 22.01 2.27 4.17
C VAL A 49 20.64 1.63 4.01
N LEU A 50 20.51 0.53 3.25
CA LEU A 50 19.25 -0.18 3.07
C LEU A 50 18.75 -0.78 4.40
N ILE A 51 19.62 -1.46 5.16
CA ILE A 51 19.27 -1.98 6.49
C ILE A 51 18.81 -0.84 7.41
N ALA A 52 19.54 0.29 7.44
CA ALA A 52 19.21 1.43 8.27
C ALA A 52 17.84 2.04 7.93
N ARG A 53 17.45 2.05 6.66
CA ARG A 53 16.12 2.49 6.20
C ARG A 53 15.02 1.54 6.63
N ILE A 54 15.24 0.23 6.48
CA ILE A 54 14.26 -0.80 6.89
C ILE A 54 14.02 -0.74 8.39
N ALA A 55 15.08 -0.52 9.17
CA ALA A 55 15.02 -0.42 10.64
C ALA A 55 14.31 0.83 11.16
N ASP A 56 13.99 1.81 10.31
CA ASP A 56 13.22 3.02 10.63
C ASP A 56 13.63 3.72 11.94
N GLY A 57 14.95 3.82 12.15
CA GLY A 57 15.53 4.49 13.33
C GLY A 57 15.66 3.60 14.57
N ALA A 58 15.31 2.32 14.53
CA ALA A 58 15.46 1.35 15.61
C ALA A 58 16.74 0.51 15.41
N LEU A 59 17.81 0.81 16.14
CA LEU A 59 19.10 0.10 15.99
C LEU A 59 18.98 -1.40 16.24
N ARG A 60 18.12 -1.83 17.16
CA ARG A 60 17.88 -3.25 17.44
C ARG A 60 17.41 -4.00 16.20
N ASP A 61 16.48 -3.41 15.49
CA ASP A 61 15.90 -4.02 14.28
C ASP A 61 16.95 -4.06 13.15
N GLY A 62 17.76 -2.99 13.01
CA GLY A 62 18.88 -2.96 12.08
C GLY A 62 19.92 -4.03 12.37
N LEU A 63 20.29 -4.23 13.64
CA LEU A 63 21.22 -5.30 14.04
C LEU A 63 20.61 -6.69 13.82
N SER A 64 19.30 -6.87 14.04
CA SER A 64 18.63 -8.15 13.79
C SER A 64 18.62 -8.52 12.29
N ILE A 65 18.44 -7.55 11.41
CA ILE A 65 18.53 -7.77 9.96
C ILE A 65 19.98 -8.10 9.57
N LEU A 66 20.96 -7.37 10.10
CA LEU A 66 22.39 -7.62 9.84
C LEU A 66 22.78 -9.04 10.26
N ASP A 67 22.36 -9.48 11.45
CA ASP A 67 22.62 -10.82 11.98
C ASP A 67 22.01 -11.91 11.07
N GLN A 68 20.78 -11.72 10.60
CA GLN A 68 20.14 -12.63 9.65
C GLN A 68 20.87 -12.69 8.30
N CYS A 69 21.38 -11.56 7.80
CA CYS A 69 22.20 -11.53 6.60
C CYS A 69 23.53 -12.28 6.80
N ALA A 70 24.21 -12.00 7.91
CA ALA A 70 25.46 -12.65 8.27
C ALA A 70 25.32 -14.18 8.44
N GLY A 71 24.17 -14.66 8.91
CA GLY A 71 23.85 -16.07 8.97
C GLY A 71 23.74 -16.77 7.61
N ARG A 72 23.62 -16.01 6.50
CA ARG A 72 23.53 -16.54 5.13
C ARG A 72 24.80 -16.35 4.31
N SER A 73 25.50 -15.22 4.47
CA SER A 73 26.71 -14.90 3.73
C SER A 73 27.62 -13.95 4.52
N ASN A 74 28.94 -14.10 4.36
CA ASN A 74 29.93 -13.17 4.90
C ASN A 74 30.07 -11.89 4.03
N ASP A 75 29.54 -11.92 2.81
CA ASP A 75 29.50 -10.77 1.90
C ASP A 75 28.04 -10.31 1.77
N ILE A 76 27.74 -9.13 2.34
CA ILE A 76 26.38 -8.63 2.53
C ILE A 76 26.17 -7.47 1.56
N ASP A 77 25.49 -7.76 0.46
CA ASP A 77 25.06 -6.80 -0.56
C ASP A 77 23.57 -6.44 -0.42
N THR A 78 23.11 -5.51 -1.25
CA THR A 78 21.71 -5.06 -1.27
C THR A 78 20.72 -6.15 -1.68
N ALA A 79 21.16 -7.11 -2.51
CA ALA A 79 20.31 -8.22 -2.96
C ALA A 79 20.03 -9.17 -1.80
N LEU A 80 21.06 -9.54 -1.03
CA LEU A 80 20.93 -10.37 0.16
C LEU A 80 20.06 -9.70 1.23
N VAL A 81 20.27 -8.40 1.48
CA VAL A 81 19.44 -7.64 2.44
C VAL A 81 17.99 -7.61 2.00
N SER A 82 17.71 -7.40 0.71
CA SER A 82 16.37 -7.40 0.16
C SER A 82 15.68 -8.76 0.31
N ASP A 83 16.39 -9.84 0.07
CA ASP A 83 15.89 -11.20 0.23
C ASP A 83 15.60 -11.54 1.71
N VAL A 84 16.57 -11.27 2.60
CA VAL A 84 16.43 -11.52 4.05
C VAL A 84 15.32 -10.66 4.66
N ALA A 85 15.28 -9.40 4.30
CA ALA A 85 14.25 -8.49 4.76
C ALA A 85 12.89 -8.75 4.09
N GLY A 86 12.82 -9.67 3.08
CA GLY A 86 11.59 -9.99 2.34
C GLY A 86 11.02 -8.76 1.63
N LEU A 87 11.88 -7.87 1.15
CA LEU A 87 11.40 -6.76 0.33
C LEU A 87 10.84 -7.36 -0.96
N ALA A 88 9.53 -7.17 -1.21
CA ALA A 88 9.02 -7.35 -2.57
C ALA A 88 9.93 -6.51 -3.44
N GLY A 89 10.53 -7.12 -4.45
CA GLY A 89 11.33 -6.36 -5.38
C GLY A 89 10.50 -5.13 -5.76
N ARG A 90 11.05 -3.94 -5.61
CA ARG A 90 10.34 -2.66 -5.91
C ARG A 90 9.64 -2.68 -7.26
N GLU A 91 10.13 -3.51 -8.14
CA GLU A 91 9.55 -3.83 -9.44
C GLU A 91 8.10 -4.32 -9.34
N SER A 92 7.80 -5.20 -8.36
CA SER A 92 6.43 -5.70 -8.15
C SER A 92 5.48 -4.59 -7.69
N LEU A 93 5.96 -3.64 -6.85
CA LEU A 93 5.13 -2.49 -6.43
C LEU A 93 4.81 -1.57 -7.61
N TYR A 94 5.79 -1.31 -8.50
CA TYR A 94 5.55 -0.54 -9.71
C TYR A 94 4.62 -1.28 -10.67
N LYS A 95 4.81 -2.59 -10.89
CA LYS A 95 3.89 -3.41 -11.69
C LYS A 95 2.46 -3.35 -11.14
N LEU A 96 2.29 -3.49 -9.83
CA LEU A 96 0.98 -3.43 -9.18
C LEU A 96 0.35 -2.03 -9.31
N SER A 97 1.12 -0.96 -9.11
CA SER A 97 0.61 0.40 -9.31
C SER A 97 0.26 0.67 -10.79
N ASP A 98 1.01 0.12 -11.73
CA ASP A 98 0.71 0.22 -13.15
C ASP A 98 -0.60 -0.52 -13.50
N CYS A 99 -0.80 -1.74 -12.98
CA CYS A 99 -2.07 -2.46 -13.13
C CYS A 99 -3.27 -1.64 -12.60
N ILE A 100 -3.11 -0.95 -11.46
CA ILE A 100 -4.17 -0.07 -10.93
C ILE A 100 -4.43 1.11 -11.89
N ALA A 101 -3.37 1.75 -12.41
CA ALA A 101 -3.49 2.87 -13.34
C ALA A 101 -4.19 2.46 -14.65
N ASP A 102 -3.86 1.27 -15.16
CA ASP A 102 -4.38 0.72 -16.41
C ASP A 102 -5.72 -0.01 -16.22
N LYS A 103 -6.20 -0.14 -14.96
CA LYS A 103 -7.42 -0.87 -14.58
C LYS A 103 -7.38 -2.35 -14.96
N ASP A 104 -6.18 -2.94 -14.90
CA ASP A 104 -5.94 -4.35 -15.18
C ASP A 104 -6.00 -5.18 -13.87
N SER A 105 -7.22 -5.60 -13.52
CA SER A 105 -7.46 -6.46 -12.35
C SER A 105 -6.83 -7.85 -12.54
N ALA A 106 -6.80 -8.37 -13.78
CA ALA A 106 -6.22 -9.68 -14.06
C ALA A 106 -4.70 -9.68 -13.88
N GLY A 107 -4.01 -8.65 -14.39
CA GLY A 107 -2.58 -8.46 -14.20
C GLY A 107 -2.21 -8.28 -12.72
N ALA A 108 -2.98 -7.49 -11.98
CA ALA A 108 -2.78 -7.33 -10.54
C ALA A 108 -2.90 -8.68 -9.79
N MET A 109 -3.93 -9.48 -10.09
CA MET A 109 -4.11 -10.81 -9.49
C MET A 109 -2.96 -11.77 -9.83
N ALA A 110 -2.44 -11.72 -11.06
CA ALA A 110 -1.29 -12.55 -11.45
C ALA A 110 -0.04 -12.22 -10.62
N VAL A 111 0.28 -10.92 -10.45
CA VAL A 111 1.42 -10.47 -9.64
C VAL A 111 1.25 -10.84 -8.17
N ILE A 112 0.04 -10.66 -7.59
CA ILE A 112 -0.24 -11.05 -6.19
C ILE A 112 -0.09 -12.56 -6.01
N SER A 113 -0.58 -13.36 -6.97
CA SER A 113 -0.45 -14.81 -6.93
C SER A 113 1.02 -15.25 -6.98
N GLU A 114 1.86 -14.63 -7.82
CA GLU A 114 3.29 -14.88 -7.90
C GLU A 114 3.99 -14.55 -6.56
N LEU A 115 3.70 -13.38 -5.99
CA LEU A 115 4.23 -12.98 -4.68
C LEU A 115 3.83 -13.97 -3.59
N TYR A 116 2.57 -14.41 -3.57
CA TYR A 116 2.06 -15.36 -2.59
C TYR A 116 2.74 -16.74 -2.73
N GLN A 117 2.95 -17.24 -3.96
CA GLN A 117 3.66 -18.49 -4.22
C GLN A 117 5.12 -18.42 -3.75
N ASN A 118 5.74 -17.25 -3.85
CA ASN A 118 7.09 -16.99 -3.35
C ASN A 118 7.12 -16.69 -1.84
N SER A 119 6.03 -17.04 -1.11
CA SER A 119 5.90 -16.89 0.35
C SER A 119 6.05 -15.44 0.84
N PHE A 120 5.70 -14.47 -0.03
CA PHE A 120 5.70 -13.07 0.37
C PHE A 120 4.50 -12.78 1.29
N ASP A 121 4.74 -12.05 2.39
CA ASP A 121 3.71 -11.69 3.35
C ASP A 121 2.76 -10.63 2.78
N MET A 122 1.46 -10.95 2.72
CA MET A 122 0.43 -10.05 2.18
C MET A 122 0.14 -8.85 3.07
N GLU A 123 0.26 -8.96 4.39
CA GLU A 123 0.18 -7.80 5.30
C GLU A 123 1.30 -6.82 4.98
N ARG A 124 2.51 -7.33 4.80
CA ARG A 124 3.67 -6.54 4.40
C ARG A 124 3.47 -5.88 3.04
N LEU A 125 2.90 -6.59 2.05
CA LEU A 125 2.57 -6.01 0.75
C LEU A 125 1.67 -4.78 0.90
N CYS A 126 0.64 -4.86 1.75
CA CYS A 126 -0.22 -3.70 2.02
C CYS A 126 0.57 -2.52 2.62
N VAL A 127 1.48 -2.76 3.57
CA VAL A 127 2.33 -1.71 4.14
C VAL A 127 3.23 -1.08 3.09
N GLU A 128 3.83 -1.88 2.23
CA GLU A 128 4.70 -1.42 1.14
C GLU A 128 3.90 -0.57 0.10
N MET A 129 2.68 -0.99 -0.24
CA MET A 129 1.78 -0.23 -1.11
C MET A 129 1.35 1.10 -0.48
N ILE A 130 1.06 1.14 0.82
CA ILE A 130 0.79 2.39 1.55
C ILE A 130 1.98 3.35 1.42
N ASN A 131 3.20 2.88 1.66
CA ASN A 131 4.41 3.68 1.52
C ASN A 131 4.63 4.16 0.07
N HIS A 132 4.35 3.30 -0.90
CA HIS A 132 4.46 3.62 -2.32
C HIS A 132 3.48 4.75 -2.72
N PHE A 133 2.20 4.62 -2.39
CA PHE A 133 1.21 5.65 -2.65
C PHE A 133 1.41 6.92 -1.81
N ARG A 134 1.94 6.81 -0.58
CA ARG A 134 2.35 7.97 0.22
C ARG A 134 3.44 8.78 -0.50
N ASN A 135 4.39 8.14 -1.15
CA ASN A 135 5.39 8.83 -1.93
C ASN A 135 4.76 9.56 -3.14
N PHE A 136 3.78 8.95 -3.81
CA PHE A 136 3.01 9.62 -4.86
C PHE A 136 2.25 10.83 -4.33
N LEU A 137 1.63 10.72 -3.14
CA LEU A 137 0.94 11.82 -2.48
C LEU A 137 1.89 12.99 -2.22
N VAL A 138 3.08 12.73 -1.65
CA VAL A 138 4.07 13.76 -1.33
C VAL A 138 4.54 14.47 -2.59
N VAL A 139 4.81 13.73 -3.68
CA VAL A 139 5.21 14.29 -4.98
C VAL A 139 4.13 15.21 -5.56
N LYS A 140 2.85 14.85 -5.40
CA LYS A 140 1.73 15.64 -5.93
C LYS A 140 1.39 16.85 -5.08
N ALA A 141 1.49 16.73 -3.76
CA ALA A 141 1.05 17.76 -2.81
C ALA A 141 2.14 18.79 -2.49
N VAL A 142 3.43 18.43 -2.58
CA VAL A 142 4.54 19.26 -2.07
C VAL A 142 5.54 19.62 -3.17
N LYS A 143 5.80 20.92 -3.34
CA LYS A 143 6.76 21.42 -4.36
C LYS A 143 8.22 20.96 -4.14
N LYS A 144 8.64 20.78 -2.87
CA LYS A 144 9.99 20.30 -2.49
C LYS A 144 9.94 18.85 -1.98
N SER A 145 9.27 18.00 -2.72
CA SER A 145 9.03 16.61 -2.33
C SER A 145 10.31 15.78 -2.21
N ARG A 146 11.39 16.15 -2.89
CA ARG A 146 12.68 15.42 -2.83
C ARG A 146 13.26 15.36 -1.42
N GLU A 147 13.10 16.41 -0.62
CA GLU A 147 13.60 16.49 0.76
C GLU A 147 12.82 15.59 1.73
N LEU A 148 11.57 15.22 1.38
CA LEU A 148 10.66 14.43 2.20
C LEU A 148 10.64 12.94 1.84
N ILE A 149 11.29 12.55 0.73
CA ILE A 149 11.34 11.17 0.24
C ILE A 149 12.78 10.69 0.28
N VAL A 150 13.05 9.72 1.16
CA VAL A 150 14.37 9.11 1.31
C VAL A 150 14.52 8.01 0.27
N CYS A 151 15.16 8.32 -0.86
CA CYS A 151 15.38 7.39 -1.97
C CYS A 151 16.58 7.84 -2.82
N THR A 152 17.06 6.99 -3.72
CA THR A 152 18.07 7.37 -4.74
C THR A 152 17.43 8.27 -5.80
N ASP A 153 18.26 8.91 -6.65
CA ASP A 153 17.74 9.80 -7.70
C ASP A 153 16.98 9.02 -8.78
N ASP A 154 17.42 7.81 -9.12
CA ASP A 154 16.73 6.94 -10.08
C ASP A 154 15.37 6.49 -9.54
N GLU A 155 15.29 6.15 -8.26
CA GLU A 155 14.04 5.83 -7.59
C GLU A 155 13.08 7.02 -7.55
N TYR A 156 13.61 8.22 -7.27
CA TYR A 156 12.79 9.42 -7.27
C TYR A 156 12.20 9.72 -8.65
N ASN A 157 12.97 9.52 -9.71
CA ASN A 157 12.50 9.64 -11.09
C ASN A 157 11.40 8.61 -11.40
N SER A 158 11.54 7.37 -10.91
CA SER A 158 10.52 6.33 -11.05
C SER A 158 9.23 6.68 -10.29
N ILE A 159 9.35 7.22 -9.06
CA ILE A 159 8.21 7.74 -8.29
C ILE A 159 7.51 8.88 -9.02
N LEU A 160 8.26 9.83 -9.59
CA LEU A 160 7.71 10.93 -10.39
C LEU A 160 6.94 10.42 -11.61
N ALA A 161 7.48 9.44 -12.31
CA ALA A 161 6.84 8.83 -13.47
C ALA A 161 5.54 8.10 -13.11
N GLY A 162 5.57 7.28 -12.05
CA GLY A 162 4.40 6.58 -11.55
C GLY A 162 3.31 7.54 -11.06
N ALA A 163 3.68 8.54 -10.26
CA ALA A 163 2.73 9.52 -9.73
C ALA A 163 1.94 10.28 -10.81
N LYS A 164 2.52 10.48 -12.00
CA LYS A 164 1.83 11.15 -13.12
C LYS A 164 0.62 10.37 -13.65
N LYS A 165 0.61 9.04 -13.47
CA LYS A 165 -0.48 8.16 -13.94
C LYS A 165 -1.75 8.28 -13.09
N PHE A 166 -1.68 8.88 -11.91
CA PHE A 166 -2.79 8.99 -10.96
C PHE A 166 -3.23 10.43 -10.77
N THR A 167 -4.49 10.68 -10.45
CA THR A 167 -4.97 11.94 -9.88
C THR A 167 -4.69 11.97 -8.37
N LEU A 168 -4.76 13.14 -7.74
CA LEU A 168 -4.56 13.25 -6.29
C LEU A 168 -5.63 12.46 -5.51
N GLU A 169 -6.86 12.52 -5.98
CA GLU A 169 -8.02 11.83 -5.41
C GLU A 169 -7.84 10.32 -5.49
N ASN A 170 -7.33 9.78 -6.62
CA ASN A 170 -7.04 8.37 -6.77
C ASN A 170 -5.95 7.89 -5.81
N VAL A 171 -4.94 8.74 -5.57
CA VAL A 171 -3.87 8.42 -4.60
C VAL A 171 -4.40 8.38 -3.17
N ILE A 172 -5.24 9.35 -2.79
CA ILE A 172 -5.87 9.39 -1.46
C ILE A 172 -6.79 8.18 -1.28
N TYR A 173 -7.63 7.88 -2.27
CA TYR A 173 -8.51 6.71 -2.23
C TYR A 173 -7.73 5.39 -2.09
N ALA A 174 -6.62 5.23 -2.82
CA ALA A 174 -5.77 4.05 -2.69
C ALA A 174 -5.15 3.93 -1.30
N LEU A 175 -4.70 5.04 -0.71
CA LEU A 175 -4.16 5.06 0.65
C LEU A 175 -5.22 4.64 1.68
N ASP A 176 -6.41 5.21 1.62
CA ASP A 176 -7.50 4.90 2.54
C ASP A 176 -7.90 3.43 2.43
N LEU A 177 -7.99 2.92 1.21
CA LEU A 177 -8.35 1.53 0.98
C LEU A 177 -7.31 0.55 1.54
N PHE A 178 -6.01 0.77 1.27
CA PHE A 178 -4.96 -0.09 1.81
C PHE A 178 -4.84 0.02 3.34
N GLN A 179 -5.07 1.21 3.93
CA GLN A 179 -5.10 1.36 5.39
C GLN A 179 -6.25 0.57 6.00
N ASN A 180 -7.45 0.64 5.43
CA ASN A 180 -8.61 -0.14 5.89
C ASN A 180 -8.36 -1.64 5.73
N THR A 181 -7.76 -2.07 4.63
CA THR A 181 -7.33 -3.45 4.40
C THR A 181 -6.36 -3.92 5.48
N LEU A 182 -5.36 -3.11 5.81
CA LEU A 182 -4.39 -3.43 6.86
C LEU A 182 -5.05 -3.54 8.24
N VAL A 183 -6.03 -2.69 8.54
CA VAL A 183 -6.81 -2.77 9.79
C VAL A 183 -7.64 -4.06 9.83
N ALA A 184 -8.27 -4.46 8.72
CA ALA A 184 -9.03 -5.71 8.62
C ALA A 184 -8.12 -6.94 8.83
N ILE A 185 -6.95 -6.96 8.19
CA ILE A 185 -5.95 -8.04 8.35
C ILE A 185 -5.51 -8.16 9.80
N LYS A 186 -5.16 -7.05 10.46
CA LYS A 186 -4.79 -7.02 11.89
C LYS A 186 -5.95 -7.38 12.81
N GLY A 187 -7.18 -7.20 12.36
CA GLY A 187 -8.40 -7.64 13.02
C GLY A 187 -8.71 -9.14 12.88
N GLY A 188 -7.87 -9.90 12.14
CA GLY A 188 -8.01 -11.35 11.97
C GLY A 188 -8.62 -11.78 10.62
N ALA A 189 -8.85 -10.86 9.69
CA ALA A 189 -9.27 -11.23 8.34
C ALA A 189 -8.12 -11.91 7.57
N THR A 190 -8.48 -12.72 6.55
CA THR A 190 -7.49 -13.43 5.72
C THR A 190 -6.71 -12.44 4.87
N ALA A 191 -5.42 -12.26 5.15
CA ALA A 191 -4.56 -11.27 4.52
C ALA A 191 -4.58 -11.33 2.99
N ARG A 192 -4.53 -12.54 2.40
CA ARG A 192 -4.59 -12.74 0.96
C ARG A 192 -5.90 -12.20 0.36
N ILE A 193 -7.04 -12.58 0.93
CA ILE A 193 -8.36 -12.22 0.40
C ILE A 193 -8.56 -10.72 0.48
N GLU A 194 -8.23 -10.10 1.61
CA GLU A 194 -8.36 -8.65 1.79
C GLU A 194 -7.46 -7.87 0.84
N THR A 195 -6.24 -8.35 0.61
CA THR A 195 -5.31 -7.72 -0.35
C THR A 195 -5.85 -7.85 -1.78
N GLU A 196 -6.25 -9.04 -2.22
CA GLU A 196 -6.85 -9.27 -3.55
C GLU A 196 -8.07 -8.37 -3.76
N LEU A 197 -8.96 -8.28 -2.75
CA LEU A 197 -10.16 -7.43 -2.80
C LEU A 197 -9.82 -5.95 -2.94
N ALA A 198 -8.78 -5.46 -2.23
CA ALA A 198 -8.34 -4.08 -2.33
C ALA A 198 -7.88 -3.74 -3.76
N PHE A 199 -7.09 -4.61 -4.39
CA PHE A 199 -6.65 -4.39 -5.78
C PHE A 199 -7.80 -4.44 -6.78
N VAL A 200 -8.75 -5.37 -6.62
CA VAL A 200 -9.95 -5.41 -7.48
C VAL A 200 -10.74 -4.11 -7.37
N LYS A 201 -10.97 -3.60 -6.16
CA LYS A 201 -11.68 -2.32 -5.94
C LYS A 201 -10.95 -1.12 -6.57
N LEU A 202 -9.61 -1.09 -6.51
CA LEU A 202 -8.81 -0.03 -7.13
C LEU A 202 -8.83 -0.10 -8.66
N CYS A 203 -8.81 -1.31 -9.24
CA CYS A 203 -8.91 -1.49 -10.69
C CYS A 203 -10.33 -1.27 -11.21
N GLU A 204 -11.36 -1.63 -10.41
CA GLU A 204 -12.78 -1.57 -10.77
C GLU A 204 -13.57 -0.63 -9.83
N PRO A 205 -13.35 0.69 -9.86
CA PRO A 205 -14.02 1.62 -8.94
C PRO A 205 -15.56 1.65 -9.07
N LYS A 206 -16.11 1.01 -10.10
CA LYS A 206 -17.55 0.86 -10.28
C LYS A 206 -18.19 -0.09 -9.25
N LEU A 207 -17.42 -0.97 -8.63
CA LEU A 207 -17.89 -1.95 -7.65
C LEU A 207 -18.15 -1.34 -6.28
N GLU A 208 -17.59 -0.18 -5.97
CA GLU A 208 -17.80 0.52 -4.71
C GLU A 208 -18.73 1.72 -4.87
N GLN A 209 -19.78 1.77 -4.02
CA GLN A 209 -20.73 2.89 -3.95
C GLN A 209 -20.42 3.85 -2.79
N THR A 210 -19.15 3.98 -2.40
CA THR A 210 -18.74 4.93 -1.37
C THR A 210 -18.60 6.34 -1.98
N ASN A 211 -18.77 7.38 -1.15
CA ASN A 211 -18.63 8.77 -1.60
C ASN A 211 -17.23 9.02 -2.20
N ASP A 212 -16.19 8.41 -1.66
CA ASP A 212 -14.80 8.58 -2.12
C ASP A 212 -14.58 7.92 -3.49
N SER A 213 -15.18 6.76 -3.73
CA SER A 213 -15.15 6.12 -5.06
C SER A 213 -15.90 6.95 -6.09
N LEU A 214 -17.01 7.61 -5.71
CA LEU A 214 -17.76 8.52 -6.58
C LEU A 214 -16.94 9.77 -6.92
N ILE A 215 -16.28 10.38 -5.95
CA ILE A 215 -15.40 11.54 -6.15
C ILE A 215 -14.25 11.17 -7.09
N SER A 216 -13.62 10.04 -6.89
CA SER A 216 -12.55 9.51 -7.75
C SER A 216 -13.02 9.32 -9.21
N ARG A 217 -14.24 8.80 -9.40
CA ARG A 217 -14.86 8.65 -10.73
C ARG A 217 -15.17 9.97 -11.39
N ILE A 218 -15.71 10.93 -10.64
CA ILE A 218 -16.00 12.30 -11.13
C ILE A 218 -14.71 12.96 -11.60
N SER A 219 -13.65 12.92 -10.80
CA SER A 219 -12.33 13.47 -11.14
C SER A 219 -11.73 12.84 -12.40
N ALA A 220 -11.88 11.52 -12.57
CA ALA A 220 -11.45 10.82 -13.77
C ALA A 220 -12.23 11.27 -15.02
N LEU A 221 -13.56 11.46 -14.89
CA LEU A 221 -14.41 11.95 -15.98
C LEU A 221 -14.08 13.41 -16.34
N GLU A 222 -13.89 14.28 -15.35
CA GLU A 222 -13.47 15.67 -15.59
C GLU A 222 -12.13 15.75 -16.33
N THR A 223 -11.18 14.88 -15.97
CA THR A 223 -9.89 14.79 -16.65
C THR A 223 -10.06 14.31 -18.10
N ALA A 224 -10.89 13.29 -18.33
CA ALA A 224 -11.18 12.78 -19.66
C ALA A 224 -11.85 13.84 -20.55
N ILE A 225 -12.77 14.62 -20.01
CA ILE A 225 -13.42 15.74 -20.72
C ILE A 225 -12.41 16.83 -21.08
N LYS A 226 -11.53 17.21 -20.13
CA LYS A 226 -10.47 18.22 -20.37
C LYS A 226 -9.45 17.77 -21.44
N THR A 227 -9.20 16.47 -21.56
CA THR A 227 -8.30 15.89 -22.57
C THR A 227 -8.99 15.61 -23.91
N GLY A 228 -10.29 15.90 -24.05
CA GLY A 228 -11.03 15.78 -25.30
C GLY A 228 -11.42 14.32 -25.66
N ILE A 229 -11.32 13.40 -24.74
CA ILE A 229 -11.76 12.01 -24.94
C ILE A 229 -13.25 11.92 -24.64
N THR A 230 -14.06 11.67 -25.67
CA THR A 230 -15.48 11.35 -25.51
C THR A 230 -15.62 9.95 -24.89
N VAL A 231 -16.05 9.89 -23.65
CA VAL A 231 -16.38 8.62 -22.97
C VAL A 231 -17.64 8.06 -23.64
N LYS A 232 -17.53 6.98 -24.42
CA LYS A 232 -18.69 6.22 -24.86
C LYS A 232 -19.34 5.59 -23.64
N SER A 233 -20.55 6.03 -23.32
CA SER A 233 -21.40 5.44 -22.28
C SER A 233 -21.92 4.11 -22.81
N ASP A 234 -21.42 2.99 -22.34
CA ASP A 234 -22.02 1.66 -22.51
C ASP A 234 -23.18 1.49 -21.52
N TYR A 235 -24.14 2.39 -21.57
CA TYR A 235 -25.44 2.11 -21.00
C TYR A 235 -26.27 1.39 -22.07
N THR A 236 -26.30 0.08 -22.04
CA THR A 236 -27.41 -0.69 -22.58
C THR A 236 -28.62 -0.39 -21.67
N GLU A 237 -29.46 0.55 -22.09
CA GLU A 237 -30.81 0.67 -21.56
C GLU A 237 -31.50 -0.69 -21.77
N SER A 238 -31.59 -1.46 -20.70
CA SER A 238 -32.56 -2.56 -20.67
C SER A 238 -33.93 -1.92 -20.53
N GLU A 239 -34.66 -1.83 -21.65
CA GLU A 239 -36.08 -1.48 -21.63
C GLU A 239 -36.82 -2.34 -20.59
N PRO A 240 -37.64 -1.73 -19.71
CA PRO A 240 -38.43 -2.49 -18.78
C PRO A 240 -39.46 -3.31 -19.56
N LYS A 241 -39.35 -4.63 -19.52
CA LYS A 241 -40.36 -5.56 -20.07
C LYS A 241 -41.71 -5.22 -19.46
N PRO A 242 -42.78 -5.01 -20.24
CA PRO A 242 -44.12 -4.76 -19.71
C PRO A 242 -44.58 -5.95 -18.87
N VAL A 243 -44.94 -5.68 -17.63
CA VAL A 243 -45.55 -6.66 -16.74
C VAL A 243 -46.94 -7.00 -17.29
N PRO A 244 -47.32 -8.27 -17.45
CA PRO A 244 -48.66 -8.62 -17.90
C PRO A 244 -49.68 -8.24 -16.84
N VAL A 245 -50.59 -7.35 -17.20
CA VAL A 245 -51.74 -6.95 -16.38
C VAL A 245 -52.68 -8.15 -16.33
N THR A 246 -52.78 -8.79 -15.17
CA THR A 246 -53.83 -9.77 -14.90
C THR A 246 -55.15 -9.06 -14.69
N GLU A 247 -56.06 -9.20 -15.68
CA GLU A 247 -57.42 -8.74 -15.54
C GLU A 247 -58.14 -9.50 -14.38
N HIS A 248 -58.53 -8.78 -13.35
CA HIS A 248 -59.41 -9.27 -12.31
C HIS A 248 -60.86 -9.29 -12.88
N LYS A 249 -61.39 -10.50 -13.13
CA LYS A 249 -62.84 -10.69 -13.35
C LYS A 249 -63.61 -10.34 -12.11
N PRO A 250 -64.74 -9.63 -12.22
CA PRO A 250 -65.60 -9.29 -11.08
C PRO A 250 -66.35 -10.53 -10.56
N VAL A 251 -66.24 -10.76 -9.25
CA VAL A 251 -67.00 -11.81 -8.53
C VAL A 251 -68.43 -11.38 -8.42
N GLN A 252 -69.38 -12.20 -8.96
CA GLN A 252 -70.82 -12.05 -8.79
C GLN A 252 -71.21 -12.52 -7.35
N PRO A 253 -72.19 -11.83 -6.69
CA PRO A 253 -72.62 -12.23 -5.37
C PRO A 253 -73.58 -13.42 -5.43
N GLU A 254 -73.30 -14.50 -4.68
CA GLU A 254 -74.21 -15.61 -4.46
C GLU A 254 -75.44 -15.18 -3.69
N LYS A 255 -76.63 -15.48 -4.24
CA LYS A 255 -77.94 -15.36 -3.55
C LYS A 255 -78.07 -16.53 -2.59
N LYS A 256 -78.31 -16.22 -1.31
CA LYS A 256 -78.85 -17.18 -0.33
C LYS A 256 -80.27 -17.57 -0.63
N SER A 257 -80.54 -18.87 -0.62
CA SER A 257 -81.81 -19.50 -0.28
C SER A 257 -81.53 -20.64 0.65
#